data_70387d03b4df14d761d59830b9fcfdf4
#
_entry.id   70387d03b4df14d761d59830b9fcfdf4
#
_cell.length_a   1.000
_cell.length_b   1.000
_cell.length_c   1.000
_cell.angle_alpha   90.00
_cell.angle_beta   90.00
_cell.angle_gamma   90.00
#
_symmetry.space_group_name_H-M   'P 1'
#
loop_
_entity.id
_entity.type
_entity.pdbx_description
1 polymer ?
#
loop_
_entity_poly.entity_id
_entity_poly.type
_entity_poly.pdbx_seq_one_letter_code
_entity_poly.pdbx_strand_id
1 'polypeptide(L)'
;MQITPEEIAETLAMVSKQHLDIRTITLGLNLRGCTHEDINVMAQKVYDRMTTAAEKLVPTAEQLEREYGIPIVNKRISVTPIAEICAATQATDLSPIAIAMDKAGKEVGVDFVGGFSALVHKGASRADENLMNSIPEALAATDNVCASVNVGSTRAGINMDAAFKMAQMVKKSAELTADRDCIGAGKLVVFCNAVEDNPFMAGAFHGSGEADAVVNVGVSGPGVVNNVLRNMPEDADMTSIAEAIKATAFKITRAG
;
A
#
# COMPACT_ATOMS: atom_id res chain seq x y z
N MET A 1 25.98 -1.61 10.80
CA MET A 1 26.62 -2.20 9.62
C MET A 1 27.46 -1.11 8.99
N GLN A 2 28.77 -1.31 8.79
CA GLN A 2 29.58 -0.28 8.10
C GLN A 2 29.49 -0.56 6.60
N ILE A 3 29.04 0.43 5.84
CA ILE A 3 28.96 0.37 4.38
C ILE A 3 30.37 0.59 3.84
N THR A 4 30.86 -0.28 2.96
CA THR A 4 32.19 -0.17 2.35
C THR A 4 32.18 0.77 1.15
N PRO A 5 33.32 1.36 0.76
CA PRO A 5 33.41 2.21 -0.45
C PRO A 5 32.99 1.47 -1.73
N GLU A 6 33.28 0.16 -1.83
CA GLU A 6 32.87 -0.68 -2.95
C GLU A 6 31.35 -0.82 -3.03
N GLU A 7 30.67 -0.98 -1.90
CA GLU A 7 29.21 -1.07 -1.82
C GLU A 7 28.53 0.25 -2.22
N ILE A 8 29.12 1.37 -1.83
CA ILE A 8 28.66 2.69 -2.27
C ILE A 8 28.82 2.85 -3.80
N ALA A 9 29.97 2.49 -4.35
CA ALA A 9 30.23 2.57 -5.78
C ALA A 9 29.30 1.65 -6.59
N GLU A 10 28.99 0.45 -6.08
CA GLU A 10 28.03 -0.48 -6.69
C GLU A 10 26.61 0.10 -6.69
N THR A 11 26.15 0.64 -5.57
CA THR A 11 24.84 1.27 -5.46
C THR A 11 24.70 2.48 -6.42
N LEU A 12 25.72 3.32 -6.49
CA LEU A 12 25.75 4.45 -7.45
C LEU A 12 25.71 3.98 -8.91
N ALA A 13 26.38 2.88 -9.23
CA ALA A 13 26.31 2.30 -10.57
C ALA A 13 24.92 1.73 -10.89
N MET A 14 24.25 1.13 -9.90
CA MET A 14 22.88 0.63 -10.06
C MET A 14 21.91 1.78 -10.33
N VAL A 15 22.03 2.90 -9.63
CA VAL A 15 21.18 4.07 -9.85
C VAL A 15 21.50 4.76 -11.20
N SER A 16 22.77 5.09 -11.44
CA SER A 16 23.16 5.92 -12.59
C SER A 16 23.16 5.20 -13.92
N LYS A 17 23.48 3.89 -13.94
CA LYS A 17 23.62 3.07 -15.15
C LYS A 17 22.50 2.06 -15.35
N GLN A 18 21.90 1.55 -14.27
CA GLN A 18 20.92 0.47 -14.30
C GLN A 18 19.50 0.95 -13.96
N HIS A 19 19.33 2.26 -13.73
CA HIS A 19 18.04 2.89 -13.44
C HIS A 19 17.30 2.26 -12.23
N LEU A 20 18.06 1.96 -11.16
CA LEU A 20 17.47 1.58 -9.88
C LEU A 20 16.74 2.79 -9.30
N ASP A 21 15.49 2.60 -8.92
CA ASP A 21 14.73 3.56 -8.12
C ASP A 21 14.11 2.86 -6.90
N ILE A 22 13.90 3.61 -5.83
CA ILE A 22 13.06 3.19 -4.72
C ILE A 22 11.62 3.55 -5.10
N ARG A 23 10.84 2.53 -5.44
CA ARG A 23 9.48 2.74 -5.94
C ARG A 23 8.55 3.31 -4.90
N THR A 24 8.73 2.89 -3.64
CA THR A 24 7.91 3.36 -2.53
C THR A 24 8.59 3.16 -1.18
N ILE A 25 8.36 4.09 -0.27
CA ILE A 25 8.50 3.88 1.17
C ILE A 25 7.10 3.93 1.77
N THR A 26 6.71 2.86 2.48
CA THR A 26 5.38 2.74 3.09
C THR A 26 5.51 2.58 4.59
N LEU A 27 4.91 3.50 5.34
CA LEU A 27 4.75 3.38 6.79
C LEU A 27 3.47 2.59 7.08
N GLY A 28 3.62 1.36 7.58
CA GLY A 28 2.53 0.54 8.10
C GLY A 28 2.19 0.94 9.53
N LEU A 29 0.91 1.16 9.86
CA LEU A 29 0.46 1.60 11.18
C LEU A 29 -0.67 0.74 11.71
N ASN A 30 -0.52 0.29 12.95
CA ASN A 30 -1.59 -0.36 13.70
C ASN A 30 -2.56 0.69 14.25
N LEU A 31 -3.85 0.54 13.91
CA LEU A 31 -4.93 1.43 14.33
C LEU A 31 -5.87 0.81 15.38
N ARG A 32 -5.56 -0.36 15.93
CA ARG A 32 -6.45 -1.02 16.91
C ARG A 32 -6.71 -0.18 18.15
N GLY A 33 -5.73 0.63 18.59
CA GLY A 33 -5.88 1.60 19.68
C GLY A 33 -6.83 2.76 19.37
N CYS A 34 -7.22 2.94 18.11
CA CYS A 34 -8.16 4.00 17.69
C CYS A 34 -9.63 3.57 17.80
N THR A 35 -9.91 2.30 18.09
CA THR A 35 -11.26 1.74 18.19
C THR A 35 -12.15 2.55 19.15
N HIS A 36 -13.37 2.87 18.71
CA HIS A 36 -14.37 3.59 19.50
C HIS A 36 -15.78 3.32 18.97
N GLU A 37 -16.81 3.43 19.84
CA GLU A 37 -18.22 3.25 19.43
C GLU A 37 -18.75 4.41 18.57
N ASP A 38 -18.32 5.64 18.87
CA ASP A 38 -18.63 6.83 18.06
C ASP A 38 -17.64 6.94 16.90
N ILE A 39 -18.17 6.95 15.67
CA ILE A 39 -17.40 7.02 14.43
C ILE A 39 -16.56 8.30 14.31
N ASN A 40 -17.06 9.44 14.82
CA ASN A 40 -16.36 10.71 14.73
C ASN A 40 -15.15 10.75 15.70
N VAL A 41 -15.32 10.20 16.89
CA VAL A 41 -14.20 10.04 17.85
C VAL A 41 -13.16 9.07 17.30
N MET A 42 -13.62 7.96 16.67
CA MET A 42 -12.73 7.02 16.00
C MET A 42 -11.95 7.69 14.86
N ALA A 43 -12.62 8.45 14.01
CA ALA A 43 -12.02 9.19 12.91
C ALA A 43 -10.95 10.19 13.40
N GLN A 44 -11.23 10.91 14.50
CA GLN A 44 -10.25 11.83 15.10
C GLN A 44 -9.03 11.07 15.63
N LYS A 45 -9.22 9.95 16.34
CA LYS A 45 -8.10 9.11 16.81
C LYS A 45 -7.24 8.57 15.66
N VAL A 46 -7.88 8.18 14.54
CA VAL A 46 -7.17 7.73 13.33
C VAL A 46 -6.32 8.86 12.76
N TYR A 47 -6.90 10.04 12.61
CA TYR A 47 -6.19 11.23 12.16
C TYR A 47 -4.99 11.56 13.05
N ASP A 48 -5.18 11.66 14.38
CA ASP A 48 -4.12 11.97 15.33
C ASP A 48 -3.00 10.92 15.31
N ARG A 49 -3.35 9.64 15.25
CA ARG A 49 -2.38 8.54 15.17
C ARG A 49 -1.54 8.62 13.91
N MET A 50 -2.17 8.86 12.76
CA MET A 50 -1.49 8.94 11.46
C MET A 50 -0.56 10.15 11.39
N THR A 51 -1.03 11.34 11.77
CA THR A 51 -0.23 12.57 11.71
C THR A 51 0.96 12.51 12.64
N THR A 52 0.78 12.02 13.89
CA THR A 52 1.86 11.87 14.85
C THR A 52 2.92 10.87 14.39
N ALA A 53 2.50 9.70 13.89
CA ALA A 53 3.43 8.64 13.50
C ALA A 53 4.18 8.95 12.20
N ALA A 54 3.55 9.65 11.27
CA ALA A 54 4.11 9.94 9.95
C ALA A 54 4.77 11.33 9.83
N GLU A 55 4.83 12.12 10.90
CA GLU A 55 5.38 13.49 10.91
C GLU A 55 6.75 13.60 10.20
N LYS A 56 7.61 12.59 10.40
CA LYS A 56 8.98 12.59 9.87
C LYS A 56 9.17 11.77 8.60
N LEU A 57 8.12 11.08 8.11
CA LEU A 57 8.25 10.15 6.99
C LEU A 57 8.73 10.86 5.71
N VAL A 58 8.01 11.88 5.28
CA VAL A 58 8.31 12.62 4.04
C VAL A 58 9.62 13.40 4.15
N PRO A 59 9.85 14.22 5.21
CA PRO A 59 11.13 14.94 5.37
C PRO A 59 12.35 14.01 5.39
N THR A 60 12.25 12.84 6.05
CA THR A 60 13.35 11.86 6.07
C THR A 60 13.57 11.24 4.70
N ALA A 61 12.51 10.87 3.98
CA ALA A 61 12.63 10.34 2.63
C ALA A 61 13.31 11.35 1.68
N GLU A 62 12.91 12.61 1.71
CA GLU A 62 13.52 13.66 0.91
C GLU A 62 14.99 13.95 1.30
N GLN A 63 15.33 13.81 2.58
CA GLN A 63 16.72 13.91 3.02
C GLN A 63 17.56 12.77 2.43
N LEU A 64 17.07 11.53 2.47
CA LEU A 64 17.73 10.36 1.89
C LEU A 64 17.91 10.51 0.37
N GLU A 65 16.88 11.01 -0.34
CA GLU A 65 16.99 11.31 -1.77
C GLU A 65 18.15 12.28 -2.06
N ARG A 66 18.29 13.33 -1.25
CA ARG A 66 19.37 14.31 -1.41
C ARG A 66 20.76 13.76 -1.05
N GLU A 67 20.85 12.95 0.01
CA GLU A 67 22.13 12.39 0.47
C GLU A 67 22.67 11.31 -0.46
N TYR A 68 21.80 10.43 -0.94
CA TYR A 68 22.21 9.25 -1.70
C TYR A 68 21.98 9.38 -3.22
N GLY A 69 21.25 10.40 -3.66
CA GLY A 69 20.91 10.59 -5.06
C GLY A 69 20.00 9.50 -5.64
N ILE A 70 19.30 8.76 -4.78
CA ILE A 70 18.39 7.69 -5.18
C ILE A 70 16.96 8.22 -5.14
N PRO A 71 16.21 8.24 -6.27
CA PRO A 71 14.83 8.71 -6.26
C PRO A 71 13.91 7.80 -5.43
N ILE A 72 13.06 8.40 -4.58
CA ILE A 72 11.99 7.72 -3.86
C ILE A 72 10.66 8.19 -4.46
N VAL A 73 10.10 7.38 -5.36
CA VAL A 73 8.99 7.80 -6.23
C VAL A 73 7.71 8.08 -5.45
N ASN A 74 7.38 7.24 -4.46
CA ASN A 74 6.16 7.41 -3.66
C ASN A 74 6.45 7.25 -2.16
N LYS A 75 5.84 8.10 -1.34
CA LYS A 75 5.78 8.02 0.13
C LYS A 75 4.35 7.67 0.50
N ARG A 76 4.13 6.60 1.27
CA ARG A 76 2.79 6.05 1.53
C ARG A 76 2.58 5.73 3.00
N ILE A 77 1.31 5.68 3.39
CA ILE A 77 0.88 5.09 4.66
C ILE A 77 -0.03 3.92 4.34
N SER A 78 0.13 2.81 5.04
CA SER A 78 -0.83 1.70 5.08
C SER A 78 -1.30 1.50 6.52
N VAL A 79 -2.59 1.27 6.73
CA VAL A 79 -3.15 1.11 8.07
C VAL A 79 -3.83 -0.25 8.21
N THR A 80 -4.05 -0.68 9.45
CA THR A 80 -4.90 -1.85 9.77
C THR A 80 -6.20 -1.75 8.97
N PRO A 81 -6.70 -2.87 8.38
CA PRO A 81 -7.97 -2.87 7.67
C PRO A 81 -9.07 -2.19 8.49
N ILE A 82 -9.64 -1.11 7.96
CA ILE A 82 -10.60 -0.26 8.69
C ILE A 82 -11.82 -1.05 9.14
N ALA A 83 -12.23 -2.08 8.40
CA ALA A 83 -13.33 -2.96 8.82
C ALA A 83 -13.08 -3.59 10.20
N GLU A 84 -11.82 -3.92 10.56
CA GLU A 84 -11.47 -4.52 11.86
C GLU A 84 -11.74 -3.55 13.02
N ILE A 85 -11.33 -2.30 12.90
CA ILE A 85 -11.53 -1.29 13.97
C ILE A 85 -12.98 -0.83 14.05
N CYS A 86 -13.72 -0.88 12.92
CA CYS A 86 -15.12 -0.51 12.85
C CYS A 86 -16.08 -1.56 13.42
N ALA A 87 -15.59 -2.71 13.85
CA ALA A 87 -16.42 -3.72 14.51
C ALA A 87 -17.09 -3.20 15.81
N ALA A 88 -16.51 -2.22 16.45
CA ALA A 88 -17.01 -1.61 17.69
C ALA A 88 -18.11 -0.56 17.48
N THR A 89 -18.24 0.02 16.28
CA THR A 89 -19.25 1.05 16.01
C THR A 89 -20.53 0.46 15.41
N GLN A 90 -21.66 1.16 15.62
CA GLN A 90 -22.94 0.85 14.97
C GLN A 90 -23.14 1.68 13.67
N ALA A 91 -22.19 2.53 13.31
CA ALA A 91 -22.28 3.33 12.10
C ALA A 91 -22.38 2.46 10.85
N THR A 92 -23.26 2.83 9.94
CA THR A 92 -23.44 2.17 8.64
C THR A 92 -22.65 2.85 7.53
N ASP A 93 -22.35 4.14 7.67
CA ASP A 93 -21.46 4.90 6.81
C ASP A 93 -20.10 5.08 7.48
N LEU A 94 -19.05 4.59 6.84
CA LEU A 94 -17.67 4.67 7.32
C LEU A 94 -16.83 5.73 6.57
N SER A 95 -17.45 6.51 5.68
CA SER A 95 -16.79 7.60 4.94
C SER A 95 -16.09 8.62 5.85
N PRO A 96 -16.58 8.97 7.07
CA PRO A 96 -15.87 9.87 7.97
C PRO A 96 -14.43 9.43 8.31
N ILE A 97 -14.18 8.11 8.38
CA ILE A 97 -12.82 7.60 8.62
C ILE A 97 -11.95 7.82 7.38
N ALA A 98 -12.46 7.51 6.18
CA ALA A 98 -11.73 7.76 4.94
C ALA A 98 -11.36 9.25 4.79
N ILE A 99 -12.28 10.15 5.11
CA ILE A 99 -12.03 11.61 5.09
C ILE A 99 -10.94 12.00 6.09
N ALA A 100 -10.95 11.42 7.29
CA ALA A 100 -9.90 11.65 8.29
C ALA A 100 -8.53 11.13 7.83
N MET A 101 -8.49 9.95 7.19
CA MET A 101 -7.28 9.38 6.58
C MET A 101 -6.73 10.27 5.46
N ASP A 102 -7.59 10.77 4.58
CA ASP A 102 -7.21 11.67 3.48
C ASP A 102 -6.63 12.99 4.00
N LYS A 103 -7.30 13.58 5.01
CA LYS A 103 -6.82 14.78 5.68
C LYS A 103 -5.45 14.58 6.33
N ALA A 104 -5.27 13.48 7.06
CA ALA A 104 -3.98 13.13 7.66
C ALA A 104 -2.90 12.93 6.60
N GLY A 105 -3.21 12.20 5.51
CA GLY A 105 -2.30 11.98 4.40
C GLY A 105 -1.83 13.28 3.73
N LYS A 106 -2.76 14.21 3.50
CA LYS A 106 -2.47 15.54 2.95
C LYS A 106 -1.59 16.37 3.87
N GLU A 107 -1.86 16.33 5.18
CA GLU A 107 -1.10 17.09 6.17
C GLU A 107 0.36 16.63 6.27
N VAL A 108 0.60 15.31 6.27
CA VAL A 108 1.97 14.77 6.33
C VAL A 108 2.65 14.69 4.95
N GLY A 109 1.93 15.01 3.86
CA GLY A 109 2.47 15.11 2.50
C GLY A 109 2.72 13.77 1.81
N VAL A 110 1.99 12.70 2.17
CA VAL A 110 2.13 11.39 1.50
C VAL A 110 1.27 11.32 0.23
N ASP A 111 1.74 10.53 -0.75
CA ASP A 111 1.07 10.36 -2.03
C ASP A 111 -0.20 9.51 -1.94
N PHE A 112 -0.17 8.44 -1.11
CA PHE A 112 -1.28 7.50 -0.96
C PHE A 112 -1.45 7.03 0.47
N VAL A 113 -2.71 6.75 0.83
CA VAL A 113 -3.10 6.14 2.11
C VAL A 113 -3.92 4.90 1.81
N GLY A 114 -3.40 3.72 2.14
CA GLY A 114 -4.09 2.43 2.03
C GLY A 114 -4.65 1.96 3.37
N GLY A 115 -5.56 0.99 3.31
CA GLY A 115 -6.14 0.38 4.50
C GLY A 115 -7.63 0.65 4.70
N PHE A 116 -8.29 1.41 3.81
CA PHE A 116 -9.76 1.42 3.76
C PHE A 116 -10.23 0.09 3.15
N SER A 117 -10.09 -0.99 3.95
CA SER A 117 -10.05 -2.37 3.48
C SER A 117 -10.89 -3.31 4.33
N ALA A 118 -11.33 -4.43 3.69
CA ALA A 118 -12.00 -5.56 4.33
C ALA A 118 -11.45 -6.90 3.81
N LEU A 119 -11.37 -7.91 4.68
CA LEU A 119 -10.86 -9.25 4.37
C LEU A 119 -12.01 -10.27 4.48
N VAL A 120 -12.77 -10.46 3.39
CA VAL A 120 -14.05 -11.18 3.39
C VAL A 120 -14.00 -12.55 2.70
N HIS A 121 -12.82 -13.09 2.47
CA HIS A 121 -12.64 -14.38 1.78
C HIS A 121 -13.22 -15.58 2.51
N LYS A 122 -13.49 -15.48 3.83
CA LYS A 122 -14.13 -16.52 4.63
C LYS A 122 -15.56 -16.17 5.07
N GLY A 123 -16.05 -15.00 4.65
CA GLY A 123 -17.32 -14.45 5.06
C GLY A 123 -17.17 -12.98 5.47
N ALA A 124 -18.26 -12.24 5.48
CA ALA A 124 -18.30 -10.84 5.85
C ALA A 124 -19.00 -10.63 7.18
N SER A 125 -18.41 -9.84 8.06
CA SER A 125 -19.07 -9.31 9.25
C SER A 125 -19.94 -8.09 8.90
N ARG A 126 -20.73 -7.60 9.84
CA ARG A 126 -21.47 -6.34 9.68
C ARG A 126 -20.56 -5.15 9.35
N ALA A 127 -19.40 -5.08 9.98
CA ALA A 127 -18.45 -4.00 9.73
C ALA A 127 -17.84 -4.07 8.32
N ASP A 128 -17.54 -5.29 7.83
CA ASP A 128 -17.09 -5.51 6.47
C ASP A 128 -18.15 -5.09 5.45
N GLU A 129 -19.42 -5.45 5.70
CA GLU A 129 -20.54 -5.07 4.86
C GLU A 129 -20.72 -3.55 4.79
N ASN A 130 -20.65 -2.87 5.94
CA ASN A 130 -20.73 -1.42 6.02
C ASN A 130 -19.56 -0.76 5.30
N LEU A 131 -18.34 -1.29 5.44
CA LEU A 131 -17.17 -0.77 4.73
C LEU A 131 -17.34 -0.90 3.22
N MET A 132 -17.68 -2.10 2.72
CA MET A 132 -17.88 -2.31 1.29
C MET A 132 -18.94 -1.35 0.72
N ASN A 133 -20.03 -1.12 1.45
CA ASN A 133 -21.07 -0.17 1.04
C ASN A 133 -20.59 1.29 1.02
N SER A 134 -19.67 1.66 1.91
CA SER A 134 -19.14 3.03 2.03
C SER A 134 -18.03 3.34 1.02
N ILE A 135 -17.43 2.34 0.35
CA ILE A 135 -16.30 2.53 -0.57
C ILE A 135 -16.59 3.57 -1.66
N PRO A 136 -17.71 3.53 -2.41
CA PRO A 136 -17.92 4.45 -3.51
C PRO A 136 -17.93 5.92 -3.07
N GLU A 137 -18.67 6.23 -2.02
CA GLU A 137 -18.78 7.57 -1.45
C GLU A 137 -17.46 8.03 -0.82
N ALA A 138 -16.78 7.14 -0.09
CA ALA A 138 -15.48 7.41 0.50
C ALA A 138 -14.43 7.77 -0.56
N LEU A 139 -14.34 6.99 -1.66
CA LEU A 139 -13.39 7.25 -2.74
C LEU A 139 -13.77 8.48 -3.59
N ALA A 140 -15.05 8.81 -3.68
CA ALA A 140 -15.49 10.04 -4.32
C ALA A 140 -15.16 11.29 -3.50
N ALA A 141 -15.20 11.19 -2.17
CA ALA A 141 -14.93 12.28 -1.23
C ALA A 141 -13.44 12.51 -0.92
N THR A 142 -12.55 11.62 -1.35
CA THR A 142 -11.11 11.63 -1.00
C THR A 142 -10.22 11.63 -2.23
N ASP A 143 -8.99 12.17 -2.10
CA ASP A 143 -8.01 12.20 -3.19
C ASP A 143 -6.96 11.07 -3.06
N ASN A 144 -6.35 10.94 -1.87
CA ASN A 144 -5.20 10.07 -1.63
C ASN A 144 -5.56 8.70 -1.05
N VAL A 145 -6.80 8.50 -0.59
CA VAL A 145 -7.24 7.23 0.02
C VAL A 145 -7.50 6.18 -1.05
N CYS A 146 -6.95 5.00 -0.83
CA CYS A 146 -7.19 3.81 -1.63
C CYS A 146 -7.91 2.74 -0.80
N ALA A 147 -8.77 1.98 -1.46
CA ALA A 147 -9.55 0.91 -0.84
C ALA A 147 -9.21 -0.46 -1.42
N SER A 148 -9.37 -1.50 -0.61
CA SER A 148 -9.22 -2.86 -1.10
C SER A 148 -10.13 -3.85 -0.38
N VAL A 149 -10.54 -4.90 -1.10
CA VAL A 149 -11.33 -5.98 -0.52
C VAL A 149 -10.78 -7.32 -1.00
N ASN A 150 -10.38 -8.18 -0.05
CA ASN A 150 -9.94 -9.54 -0.35
C ASN A 150 -11.13 -10.49 -0.33
N VAL A 151 -11.58 -10.92 -1.52
CA VAL A 151 -12.79 -11.76 -1.69
C VAL A 151 -12.49 -13.24 -1.81
N GLY A 152 -11.22 -13.65 -1.86
CA GLY A 152 -10.89 -15.06 -2.07
C GLY A 152 -9.51 -15.43 -1.54
N SER A 153 -9.30 -16.73 -1.34
CA SER A 153 -7.99 -17.31 -1.06
C SER A 153 -7.92 -18.76 -1.57
N THR A 154 -6.72 -19.24 -1.85
CA THR A 154 -6.48 -20.63 -2.23
C THR A 154 -7.06 -21.61 -1.21
N ARG A 155 -7.04 -21.24 0.08
CA ARG A 155 -7.51 -22.07 1.18
C ARG A 155 -9.04 -22.05 1.36
N ALA A 156 -9.68 -20.89 1.16
CA ALA A 156 -11.10 -20.69 1.42
C ALA A 156 -11.97 -20.70 0.15
N GLY A 157 -11.36 -20.64 -1.04
CA GLY A 157 -12.07 -20.40 -2.28
C GLY A 157 -12.44 -18.91 -2.46
N ILE A 158 -13.40 -18.64 -3.33
CA ILE A 158 -13.89 -17.30 -3.65
C ILE A 158 -15.25 -17.09 -2.96
N ASN A 159 -15.39 -16.00 -2.22
CA ASN A 159 -16.67 -15.52 -1.73
C ASN A 159 -17.41 -14.82 -2.89
N MET A 160 -18.28 -15.56 -3.56
CA MET A 160 -18.98 -15.09 -4.77
C MET A 160 -19.94 -13.93 -4.48
N ASP A 161 -20.58 -13.90 -3.30
CA ASP A 161 -21.47 -12.81 -2.91
C ASP A 161 -20.67 -11.50 -2.73
N ALA A 162 -19.52 -11.57 -2.07
CA ALA A 162 -18.61 -10.43 -1.96
C ALA A 162 -18.05 -9.99 -3.31
N ALA A 163 -17.67 -10.95 -4.19
CA ALA A 163 -17.18 -10.62 -5.53
C ALA A 163 -18.25 -9.92 -6.36
N PHE A 164 -19.50 -10.39 -6.33
CA PHE A 164 -20.62 -9.75 -7.01
C PHE A 164 -20.90 -8.36 -6.46
N LYS A 165 -20.92 -8.21 -5.14
CA LYS A 165 -21.09 -6.93 -4.47
C LYS A 165 -19.99 -5.94 -4.88
N MET A 166 -18.75 -6.39 -4.87
CA MET A 166 -17.62 -5.53 -5.25
C MET A 166 -17.68 -5.10 -6.71
N ALA A 167 -18.16 -5.94 -7.63
CA ALA A 167 -18.39 -5.54 -9.02
C ALA A 167 -19.37 -4.35 -9.11
N GLN A 168 -20.44 -4.36 -8.29
CA GLN A 168 -21.38 -3.23 -8.20
C GLN A 168 -20.72 -1.98 -7.60
N MET A 169 -19.87 -2.16 -6.57
CA MET A 169 -19.16 -1.03 -5.93
C MET A 169 -18.12 -0.41 -6.87
N VAL A 170 -17.40 -1.19 -7.66
CA VAL A 170 -16.49 -0.69 -8.72
C VAL A 170 -17.26 0.18 -9.72
N LYS A 171 -18.40 -0.32 -10.22
CA LYS A 171 -19.24 0.44 -11.15
C LYS A 171 -19.72 1.75 -10.52
N LYS A 172 -20.26 1.70 -9.31
CA LYS A 172 -20.75 2.88 -8.58
C LYS A 172 -19.62 3.89 -8.31
N SER A 173 -18.42 3.43 -7.94
CA SER A 173 -17.25 4.29 -7.75
C SER A 173 -16.84 5.01 -9.03
N ALA A 174 -16.91 4.32 -10.19
CA ALA A 174 -16.67 4.94 -11.48
C ALA A 174 -17.72 6.00 -11.81
N GLU A 175 -19.01 5.69 -11.62
CA GLU A 175 -20.13 6.60 -11.88
C GLU A 175 -20.05 7.88 -11.02
N LEU A 176 -19.74 7.75 -9.72
CA LEU A 176 -19.61 8.89 -8.79
C LEU A 176 -18.41 9.79 -9.08
N THR A 177 -17.44 9.32 -9.85
CA THR A 177 -16.24 10.06 -10.21
C THR A 177 -16.05 10.21 -11.71
N ALA A 178 -17.14 10.13 -12.48
CA ALA A 178 -17.12 10.24 -13.93
C ALA A 178 -16.56 11.58 -14.44
N ASP A 179 -16.76 12.66 -13.69
CA ASP A 179 -16.20 13.99 -13.92
C ASP A 179 -14.67 14.08 -13.68
N ARG A 180 -14.09 13.07 -13.05
CA ARG A 180 -12.66 12.94 -12.73
C ARG A 180 -12.06 11.65 -13.32
N ASP A 181 -12.37 11.34 -14.57
CA ASP A 181 -11.87 10.18 -15.31
C ASP A 181 -12.12 8.82 -14.60
N CYS A 182 -13.20 8.72 -13.85
CA CYS A 182 -13.58 7.51 -13.09
C CYS A 182 -12.51 7.07 -12.07
N ILE A 183 -11.72 8.01 -11.53
CA ILE A 183 -10.58 7.73 -10.64
C ILE A 183 -10.97 6.93 -9.39
N GLY A 184 -12.21 7.02 -8.92
CA GLY A 184 -12.69 6.23 -7.78
C GLY A 184 -12.55 4.73 -8.02
N ALA A 185 -12.84 4.25 -9.23
CA ALA A 185 -12.59 2.85 -9.59
C ALA A 185 -11.10 2.51 -9.68
N GLY A 186 -10.26 3.46 -10.09
CA GLY A 186 -8.80 3.30 -10.14
C GLY A 186 -8.13 3.19 -8.77
N LYS A 187 -8.79 3.69 -7.72
CA LYS A 187 -8.33 3.63 -6.32
C LYS A 187 -8.86 2.41 -5.56
N LEU A 188 -9.60 1.52 -6.21
CA LEU A 188 -10.20 0.33 -5.60
C LEU A 188 -9.58 -0.95 -6.16
N VAL A 189 -9.10 -1.82 -5.28
CA VAL A 189 -8.55 -3.13 -5.64
C VAL A 189 -9.37 -4.25 -5.03
N VAL A 190 -9.76 -5.22 -5.85
CA VAL A 190 -10.40 -6.46 -5.40
C VAL A 190 -9.38 -7.59 -5.50
N PHE A 191 -9.01 -8.15 -4.37
CA PHE A 191 -7.98 -9.19 -4.26
C PHE A 191 -8.55 -10.60 -4.21
N CYS A 192 -7.75 -11.54 -4.70
CA CYS A 192 -7.78 -12.94 -4.30
C CYS A 192 -6.36 -13.34 -3.87
N ASN A 193 -6.23 -14.02 -2.74
CA ASN A 193 -4.93 -14.34 -2.11
C ASN A 193 -4.11 -13.10 -1.72
N ALA A 194 -4.74 -12.07 -1.16
CA ALA A 194 -3.98 -11.02 -0.51
C ALA A 194 -3.05 -11.62 0.55
N VAL A 195 -1.80 -11.16 0.59
CA VAL A 195 -0.83 -11.56 1.62
C VAL A 195 -1.24 -11.03 2.99
N GLU A 196 -0.65 -11.57 4.07
CA GLU A 196 -1.00 -11.19 5.45
C GLU A 196 -0.72 -9.72 5.74
N ASP A 197 0.37 -9.17 5.19
CA ASP A 197 0.69 -7.75 5.16
C ASP A 197 0.96 -7.32 3.72
N ASN A 198 0.29 -6.28 3.25
CA ASN A 198 0.44 -5.78 1.89
C ASN A 198 0.77 -4.28 1.88
N PRO A 199 2.06 -3.91 1.98
CA PRO A 199 2.46 -2.50 2.05
C PRO A 199 2.46 -1.78 0.70
N PHE A 200 2.18 -2.47 -0.40
CA PHE A 200 2.36 -1.95 -1.76
C PHE A 200 1.05 -1.85 -2.53
N MET A 201 1.07 -1.03 -3.63
CA MET A 201 -0.06 -0.77 -4.53
C MET A 201 -1.19 0.06 -3.91
N ALA A 202 -2.22 0.35 -4.71
CA ALA A 202 -3.42 1.05 -4.27
C ALA A 202 -4.19 0.30 -3.17
N GLY A 203 -4.11 -1.03 -3.15
CA GLY A 203 -4.78 -1.87 -2.17
C GLY A 203 -3.95 -2.19 -0.92
N ALA A 204 -2.98 -1.36 -0.57
CA ALA A 204 -2.15 -1.57 0.61
C ALA A 204 -2.97 -1.61 1.91
N PHE A 205 -2.56 -2.46 2.83
CA PHE A 205 -3.03 -2.50 4.22
C PHE A 205 -1.94 -3.05 5.13
N HIS A 206 -1.97 -2.64 6.40
CA HIS A 206 -1.06 -3.13 7.43
C HIS A 206 -1.66 -4.35 8.11
N GLY A 207 -0.96 -5.46 8.07
CA GLY A 207 -1.44 -6.75 8.54
C GLY A 207 -1.71 -6.80 10.04
N SER A 208 -2.70 -7.61 10.42
CA SER A 208 -3.13 -7.74 11.82
C SER A 208 -2.08 -8.37 12.74
N GLY A 209 -1.12 -9.12 12.18
CA GLY A 209 -0.01 -9.75 12.89
C GLY A 209 1.25 -8.91 13.02
N GLU A 210 1.28 -7.74 12.35
CA GLU A 210 2.45 -6.89 12.29
C GLU A 210 2.64 -6.03 13.55
N ALA A 211 3.85 -5.45 13.68
CA ALA A 211 4.20 -4.54 14.77
C ALA A 211 3.37 -3.24 14.72
N ASP A 212 3.43 -2.45 15.78
CA ASP A 212 2.66 -1.21 15.92
C ASP A 212 2.96 -0.16 14.83
N ALA A 213 4.20 -0.13 14.35
CA ALA A 213 4.63 0.64 13.19
C ALA A 213 5.78 -0.07 12.47
N VAL A 214 5.72 -0.13 11.13
CA VAL A 214 6.73 -0.79 10.28
C VAL A 214 7.02 0.09 9.07
N VAL A 215 8.27 0.22 8.68
CA VAL A 215 8.66 0.86 7.42
C VAL A 215 9.00 -0.20 6.39
N ASN A 216 8.30 -0.20 5.27
CA ASN A 216 8.52 -1.10 4.15
C ASN A 216 9.11 -0.33 2.97
N VAL A 217 10.17 -0.87 2.37
CA VAL A 217 10.85 -0.27 1.21
C VAL A 217 10.60 -1.15 -0.02
N GLY A 218 9.99 -0.58 -1.04
CA GLY A 218 9.75 -1.25 -2.31
C GLY A 218 10.70 -0.75 -3.40
N VAL A 219 11.57 -1.62 -3.88
CA VAL A 219 12.60 -1.30 -4.87
C VAL A 219 12.18 -1.76 -6.26
N SER A 220 12.41 -0.93 -7.30
CA SER A 220 12.12 -1.28 -8.69
C SER A 220 13.21 -2.21 -9.24
N GLY A 221 12.88 -3.50 -9.30
CA GLY A 221 13.79 -4.54 -9.79
C GLY A 221 13.83 -4.75 -11.31
N PRO A 222 12.71 -4.61 -12.05
CA PRO A 222 12.63 -5.01 -13.46
C PRO A 222 13.64 -4.30 -14.37
N GLY A 223 13.90 -3.00 -14.17
CA GLY A 223 14.87 -2.23 -14.96
C GLY A 223 16.30 -2.74 -14.79
N VAL A 224 16.69 -2.99 -13.54
CA VAL A 224 18.03 -3.52 -13.20
C VAL A 224 18.23 -4.92 -13.76
N VAL A 225 17.23 -5.81 -13.58
CA VAL A 225 17.27 -7.19 -14.11
C VAL A 225 17.35 -7.17 -15.63
N ASN A 226 16.53 -6.35 -16.32
CA ASN A 226 16.56 -6.23 -17.77
C ASN A 226 17.95 -5.78 -18.27
N ASN A 227 18.56 -4.81 -17.60
CA ASN A 227 19.90 -4.35 -17.97
C ASN A 227 20.97 -5.45 -17.78
N VAL A 228 20.89 -6.23 -16.70
CA VAL A 228 21.80 -7.38 -16.49
C VAL A 228 21.62 -8.41 -17.59
N LEU A 229 20.38 -8.79 -17.90
CA LEU A 229 20.10 -9.80 -18.95
C LEU A 229 20.54 -9.35 -20.34
N ARG A 230 20.37 -8.07 -20.69
CA ARG A 230 20.84 -7.52 -21.98
C ARG A 230 22.36 -7.57 -22.17
N ASN A 231 23.12 -7.62 -21.08
CA ASN A 231 24.58 -7.69 -21.10
C ASN A 231 25.11 -9.13 -21.00
N MET A 232 24.23 -10.15 -20.94
CA MET A 232 24.60 -11.56 -20.99
C MET A 232 24.81 -12.02 -22.42
N PRO A 233 25.64 -13.09 -22.65
CA PRO A 233 25.73 -13.74 -23.97
C PRO A 233 24.36 -14.19 -24.49
N GLU A 234 24.13 -14.10 -25.81
CA GLU A 234 22.86 -14.53 -26.41
C GLU A 234 22.59 -16.02 -26.25
N ASP A 235 23.64 -16.82 -26.09
CA ASP A 235 23.59 -18.27 -25.89
C ASP A 235 23.65 -18.69 -24.41
N ALA A 236 23.45 -17.75 -23.48
CA ALA A 236 23.44 -18.04 -22.05
C ALA A 236 22.39 -19.11 -21.70
N ASP A 237 22.80 -20.11 -20.94
CA ASP A 237 21.89 -21.15 -20.48
C ASP A 237 20.94 -20.65 -19.36
N MET A 238 19.87 -21.40 -19.13
CA MET A 238 18.84 -21.05 -18.13
C MET A 238 19.41 -20.99 -16.71
N THR A 239 20.45 -21.77 -16.41
CA THR A 239 21.10 -21.78 -15.09
C THR A 239 21.85 -20.48 -14.87
N SER A 240 22.66 -20.06 -15.84
CA SER A 240 23.38 -18.78 -15.81
C SER A 240 22.44 -17.58 -15.71
N ILE A 241 21.32 -17.61 -16.43
CA ILE A 241 20.27 -16.59 -16.35
C ILE A 241 19.66 -16.54 -14.94
N ALA A 242 19.30 -17.70 -14.36
CA ALA A 242 18.72 -17.78 -13.04
C ALA A 242 19.69 -17.28 -11.96
N GLU A 243 20.98 -17.61 -12.05
CA GLU A 243 22.01 -17.13 -11.13
C GLU A 243 22.21 -15.61 -11.23
N ALA A 244 22.23 -15.06 -12.44
CA ALA A 244 22.32 -13.62 -12.67
C ALA A 244 21.13 -12.85 -12.08
N ILE A 245 19.91 -13.35 -12.26
CA ILE A 245 18.69 -12.78 -11.66
C ILE A 245 18.76 -12.84 -10.13
N LYS A 246 19.14 -13.99 -9.56
CA LYS A 246 19.28 -14.18 -8.10
C LYS A 246 20.31 -13.23 -7.49
N ALA A 247 21.49 -13.13 -8.12
CA ALA A 247 22.53 -12.21 -7.66
C ALA A 247 22.08 -10.74 -7.73
N THR A 248 21.36 -10.37 -8.81
CA THR A 248 20.81 -9.03 -8.98
C THR A 248 19.74 -8.71 -7.95
N ALA A 249 18.82 -9.64 -7.68
CA ALA A 249 17.79 -9.49 -6.65
C ALA A 249 18.40 -9.26 -5.27
N PHE A 250 19.44 -10.00 -4.92
CA PHE A 250 20.18 -9.81 -3.65
C PHE A 250 20.79 -8.40 -3.54
N LYS A 251 21.40 -7.90 -4.62
CA LYS A 251 21.98 -6.55 -4.65
C LYS A 251 20.90 -5.47 -4.49
N ILE A 252 19.77 -5.62 -5.19
CA ILE A 252 18.63 -4.70 -5.09
C ILE A 252 18.10 -4.64 -3.66
N THR A 253 17.90 -5.80 -3.02
CA THR A 253 17.41 -5.89 -1.63
C THR A 253 18.38 -5.22 -0.65
N ARG A 254 19.69 -5.34 -0.88
CA ARG A 254 20.70 -4.70 -0.03
C ARG A 254 20.76 -3.18 -0.22
N ALA A 255 20.45 -2.68 -1.41
CA ALA A 255 20.39 -1.25 -1.69
C ALA A 255 19.16 -0.57 -1.07
N GLY A 256 18.01 -1.29 -0.97
CA GLY A 256 16.79 -0.83 -0.30
C GLY A 256 16.89 -0.87 1.21
#